data_5a593b8489506a3976fe64f8561fdb4b
#
_entry.id   5a593b8489506a3976fe64f8561fdb4b
#
_cell.length_a   1.000
_cell.length_b   1.000
_cell.length_c   1.000
_cell.angle_alpha   90.00
_cell.angle_beta   90.00
_cell.angle_gamma   90.00
#
_symmetry.space_group_name_H-M   'P 1'
#
loop_
_entity.id
_entity.type
_entity.pdbx_description
1 polymer ?
#
loop_
_entity_poly.entity_id
_entity_poly.type
_entity_poly.pdbx_seq_one_letter_code
_entity_poly.pdbx_strand_id
1 'polypeptide(L)'
;YQHNIDKKGRVFIPAKLREELGSGFMICRGIYGKRCLCVYSSEEWDKLVEKIGTLPSAKSSAVKRFLYDGAFSIDFDSQGRILIPPVLREYAQLDGEAHIIGMDTNLEIWNTELWNAENAEYTPESIASIVEELNF
;
A
#
# COMPACT_ATOMS: atom_id res chain seq x y z
N TYR A 1 9.87 4.04 -6.67
CA TYR A 1 9.41 4.70 -7.91
C TYR A 1 8.61 5.96 -7.58
N GLN A 2 8.87 7.04 -8.30
CA GLN A 2 8.08 8.27 -8.19
C GLN A 2 7.23 8.46 -9.42
N HIS A 3 5.94 8.71 -9.23
CA HIS A 3 4.99 8.97 -10.30
C HIS A 3 3.99 10.04 -9.86
N ASN A 4 3.47 10.76 -10.83
CA ASN A 4 2.44 11.77 -10.56
C ASN A 4 1.05 11.17 -10.65
N ILE A 5 0.20 11.56 -9.72
CA ILE A 5 -1.22 11.27 -9.76
C ILE A 5 -1.87 12.37 -10.57
N ASP A 6 -2.62 12.01 -11.61
CA ASP A 6 -3.28 13.01 -12.45
C ASP A 6 -4.54 13.58 -11.77
N LYS A 7 -5.15 14.57 -12.41
CA LYS A 7 -6.32 15.27 -11.85
C LYS A 7 -7.52 14.35 -11.61
N LYS A 8 -7.59 13.23 -12.33
CA LYS A 8 -8.66 12.25 -12.18
C LYS A 8 -8.36 11.20 -11.12
N GLY A 9 -7.17 11.22 -10.55
CA GLY A 9 -6.75 10.28 -9.52
C GLY A 9 -6.10 9.02 -10.08
N ARG A 10 -5.62 9.05 -11.32
CA ARG A 10 -4.94 7.91 -11.93
C ARG A 10 -3.45 8.01 -11.72
N VAL A 11 -2.82 6.85 -11.45
CA VAL A 11 -1.36 6.75 -11.32
C VAL A 11 -0.86 5.53 -12.06
N PHE A 12 0.27 5.69 -12.74
CA PHE A 12 0.93 4.59 -13.46
C PHE A 12 1.65 3.68 -12.46
N ILE A 13 1.48 2.37 -12.64
CA ILE A 13 2.21 1.37 -11.84
C ILE A 13 3.30 0.77 -12.72
N PRO A 14 4.57 0.78 -12.27
CA PRO A 14 5.66 0.19 -13.06
C PRO A 14 5.37 -1.24 -13.50
N ALA A 15 5.81 -1.58 -14.71
CA ALA A 15 5.51 -2.87 -15.34
C ALA A 15 5.88 -4.07 -14.45
N LYS A 16 7.03 -4.00 -13.79
CA LYS A 16 7.48 -5.07 -12.90
C LYS A 16 6.49 -5.32 -11.76
N LEU A 17 5.96 -4.25 -11.16
CA LEU A 17 5.00 -4.35 -10.08
C LEU A 17 3.63 -4.80 -10.59
N ARG A 18 3.26 -4.40 -11.82
CA ARG A 18 2.01 -4.87 -12.43
C ARG A 18 1.99 -6.39 -12.62
N GLU A 19 3.13 -6.96 -13.03
CA GLU A 19 3.25 -8.41 -13.19
C GLU A 19 3.00 -9.15 -11.88
N GLU A 20 3.50 -8.62 -10.78
CA GLU A 20 3.32 -9.20 -9.45
C GLU A 20 1.87 -9.14 -8.99
N LEU A 21 1.15 -8.09 -9.35
CA LEU A 21 -0.25 -7.92 -8.94
C LEU A 21 -1.22 -8.82 -9.73
N GLY A 22 -0.95 -9.03 -11.00
CA GLY A 22 -1.88 -9.73 -11.88
C GLY A 22 -3.17 -8.96 -12.07
N SER A 23 -4.30 -9.66 -12.17
CA SER A 23 -5.62 -9.07 -12.32
C SER A 23 -6.44 -9.24 -11.05
N GLY A 24 -7.46 -8.39 -10.86
CA GLY A 24 -8.39 -8.52 -9.74
C GLY A 24 -7.75 -8.26 -8.38
N PHE A 25 -6.89 -7.26 -8.31
CA PHE A 25 -6.22 -6.89 -7.07
C PHE A 25 -7.05 -5.90 -6.24
N MET A 26 -6.66 -5.74 -4.97
CA MET A 26 -7.34 -4.88 -4.00
C MET A 26 -6.45 -3.72 -3.60
N ILE A 27 -7.07 -2.53 -3.45
CA ILE A 27 -6.40 -1.37 -2.86
C ILE A 27 -7.13 -1.00 -1.57
N CYS A 28 -6.38 -0.65 -0.53
CA CYS A 28 -6.94 -0.33 0.77
C CYS A 28 -6.05 0.64 1.55
N ARG A 29 -6.56 1.10 2.68
CA ARG A 29 -5.76 1.89 3.63
C ARG A 29 -4.70 1.00 4.27
N GLY A 30 -3.52 1.56 4.55
CA GLY A 30 -2.49 0.84 5.30
C GLY A 30 -3.00 0.46 6.69
N ILE A 31 -2.71 -0.78 7.10
CA ILE A 31 -3.25 -1.34 8.35
C ILE A 31 -2.32 -1.20 9.56
N TYR A 32 -1.14 -0.60 9.36
CA TYR A 32 -0.14 -0.45 10.41
C TYR A 32 -0.08 0.97 11.00
N GLY A 33 -1.20 1.70 10.93
CA GLY A 33 -1.28 3.07 11.45
C GLY A 33 -0.61 4.11 10.59
N LYS A 34 -0.24 3.76 9.36
CA LYS A 34 0.42 4.68 8.42
C LYS A 34 -0.60 5.26 7.44
N ARG A 35 -0.38 6.51 7.05
CA ARG A 35 -1.24 7.21 6.08
C ARG A 35 -0.81 6.93 4.64
N CYS A 36 -0.66 5.65 4.30
CA CYS A 36 -0.39 5.20 2.95
C CYS A 36 -1.50 4.27 2.49
N LEU A 37 -1.46 3.90 1.21
CA LEU A 37 -2.34 2.89 0.66
C LEU A 37 -1.53 1.63 0.41
N CYS A 38 -2.19 0.48 0.54
CA CYS A 38 -1.61 -0.81 0.22
C CYS A 38 -2.37 -1.45 -0.93
N VAL A 39 -1.64 -2.08 -1.84
CA VAL A 39 -2.23 -2.79 -2.98
C VAL A 39 -1.80 -4.25 -2.89
N TYR A 40 -2.77 -5.16 -2.84
CA TYR A 40 -2.55 -6.59 -2.70
C TYR A 40 -3.03 -7.33 -3.94
N SER A 41 -2.26 -8.30 -4.41
CA SER A 41 -2.78 -9.25 -5.39
C SER A 41 -3.95 -10.03 -4.77
N SER A 42 -4.77 -10.66 -5.59
CA SER A 42 -5.89 -11.48 -5.11
C SER A 42 -5.40 -12.54 -4.12
N GLU A 43 -4.30 -13.20 -4.43
CA GLU A 43 -3.72 -14.23 -3.56
C GLU A 43 -3.25 -13.66 -2.21
N GLU A 44 -2.52 -12.55 -2.24
CA GLU A 44 -2.01 -11.94 -1.00
C GLU A 44 -3.13 -11.33 -0.16
N TRP A 45 -4.18 -10.83 -0.81
CA TRP A 45 -5.37 -10.36 -0.11
C TRP A 45 -6.05 -11.48 0.66
N ASP A 46 -6.20 -12.64 0.04
CA ASP A 46 -6.83 -13.81 0.69
C ASP A 46 -6.01 -14.28 1.89
N LYS A 47 -4.67 -14.27 1.77
CA LYS A 47 -3.78 -14.60 2.88
C LYS A 47 -3.92 -13.61 4.04
N LEU A 48 -4.03 -12.33 3.73
CA LEU A 48 -4.21 -11.28 4.74
C LEU A 48 -5.52 -11.48 5.51
N VAL A 49 -6.61 -11.68 4.78
CA VAL A 49 -7.94 -11.90 5.37
C VAL A 49 -7.96 -13.14 6.25
N GLU A 50 -7.36 -14.23 5.79
CA GLU A 50 -7.24 -15.47 6.56
C GLU A 50 -6.48 -15.22 7.86
N LYS A 51 -5.37 -14.52 7.79
CA LYS A 51 -4.54 -14.22 8.97
C LYS A 51 -5.28 -13.34 9.98
N ILE A 52 -6.02 -12.36 9.51
CA ILE A 52 -6.86 -11.52 10.38
C ILE A 52 -7.91 -12.38 11.09
N GLY A 53 -8.43 -13.38 10.41
CA GLY A 53 -9.40 -14.33 10.98
C GLY A 53 -8.86 -15.17 12.14
N THR A 54 -7.54 -15.25 12.33
CA THR A 54 -6.93 -15.97 13.47
C THR A 54 -6.95 -15.16 14.76
N LEU A 55 -7.28 -13.88 14.71
CA LEU A 55 -7.43 -13.06 15.91
C LEU A 55 -8.69 -13.45 16.68
N PRO A 56 -8.75 -13.15 18.00
CA PRO A 56 -10.00 -13.29 18.74
C PRO A 56 -11.14 -12.55 18.05
N SER A 57 -12.34 -13.11 18.10
CA SER A 57 -13.49 -12.67 17.30
C SER A 57 -13.75 -11.16 17.30
N ALA A 58 -13.73 -10.52 18.45
CA ALA A 58 -13.97 -9.07 18.55
C ALA A 58 -12.89 -8.26 17.85
N LYS A 59 -11.63 -8.66 18.01
CA LYS A 59 -10.47 -7.99 17.37
C LYS A 59 -10.46 -8.22 15.87
N SER A 60 -10.74 -9.44 15.43
CA SER A 60 -10.86 -9.79 14.02
C SER A 60 -11.91 -8.93 13.33
N SER A 61 -13.10 -8.81 13.94
CA SER A 61 -14.18 -7.99 13.40
C SER A 61 -13.81 -6.51 13.32
N ALA A 62 -13.11 -6.00 14.33
CA ALA A 62 -12.67 -4.60 14.31
C ALA A 62 -11.70 -4.31 13.17
N VAL A 63 -10.71 -5.20 12.97
CA VAL A 63 -9.76 -5.07 11.87
C VAL A 63 -10.45 -5.20 10.53
N LYS A 64 -11.35 -6.16 10.38
CA LYS A 64 -12.11 -6.35 9.13
C LYS A 64 -12.96 -5.14 8.79
N ARG A 65 -13.63 -4.53 9.77
CA ARG A 65 -14.41 -3.32 9.52
C ARG A 65 -13.54 -2.18 9.01
N PHE A 66 -12.39 -1.96 9.63
CA PHE A 66 -11.46 -0.94 9.16
C PHE A 66 -10.97 -1.23 7.74
N LEU A 67 -10.55 -2.47 7.51
CA LEU A 67 -9.98 -2.88 6.22
C LEU A 67 -11.02 -2.79 5.10
N TYR A 68 -12.19 -3.39 5.31
CA TYR A 68 -13.22 -3.49 4.26
C TYR A 68 -13.90 -2.17 3.96
N ASP A 69 -14.04 -1.30 4.95
CA ASP A 69 -14.61 0.04 4.74
C ASP A 69 -13.80 0.87 3.76
N GLY A 70 -12.49 0.66 3.72
CA GLY A 70 -11.59 1.37 2.82
C GLY A 70 -10.97 0.51 1.74
N ALA A 71 -11.58 -0.62 1.39
CA ALA A 71 -11.04 -1.53 0.38
C ALA A 71 -11.86 -1.51 -0.91
N PHE A 72 -11.15 -1.53 -2.05
CA PHE A 72 -11.77 -1.51 -3.37
C PHE A 72 -11.08 -2.51 -4.27
N SER A 73 -11.87 -3.25 -5.07
CA SER A 73 -11.34 -4.06 -6.15
C SER A 73 -11.08 -3.16 -7.35
N ILE A 74 -9.89 -3.20 -7.89
CA ILE A 74 -9.52 -2.35 -9.02
C ILE A 74 -8.73 -3.15 -10.06
N ASP A 75 -8.66 -2.60 -11.27
CA ASP A 75 -7.89 -3.14 -12.38
C ASP A 75 -7.07 -2.04 -13.04
N PHE A 76 -6.10 -2.45 -13.86
CA PHE A 76 -5.35 -1.51 -14.68
C PHE A 76 -6.19 -1.07 -15.87
N ASP A 77 -6.01 0.19 -16.26
CA ASP A 77 -6.49 0.65 -17.56
C ASP A 77 -5.54 0.18 -18.67
N SER A 78 -5.87 0.50 -19.92
CA SER A 78 -5.07 0.10 -21.07
C SER A 78 -3.65 0.64 -21.08
N GLN A 79 -3.37 1.65 -20.27
CA GLN A 79 -2.06 2.30 -20.16
C GLN A 79 -1.28 1.90 -18.91
N GLY A 80 -1.77 0.93 -18.16
CA GLY A 80 -1.10 0.46 -16.95
C GLY A 80 -1.29 1.36 -15.74
N ARG A 81 -2.35 2.18 -15.75
CA ARG A 81 -2.68 3.05 -14.63
C ARG A 81 -3.82 2.47 -13.81
N ILE A 82 -3.84 2.80 -12.53
CA ILE A 82 -4.98 2.52 -11.65
C ILE A 82 -5.68 3.82 -11.29
N LEU A 83 -6.98 3.76 -11.07
CA LEU A 83 -7.76 4.88 -10.57
C LEU A 83 -7.91 4.72 -9.06
N ILE A 84 -7.31 5.64 -8.31
CA ILE A 84 -7.40 5.61 -6.84
C ILE A 84 -8.72 6.25 -6.42
N PRO A 85 -9.59 5.54 -5.69
CA PRO A 85 -10.83 6.13 -5.21
C PRO A 85 -10.61 7.41 -4.40
N PRO A 86 -11.49 8.42 -4.54
CA PRO A 86 -11.31 9.69 -3.84
C PRO A 86 -11.13 9.59 -2.33
N VAL A 87 -11.87 8.70 -1.68
CA VAL A 87 -11.77 8.52 -0.23
C VAL A 87 -10.39 8.03 0.19
N LEU A 88 -9.74 7.21 -0.64
CA LEU A 88 -8.38 6.74 -0.38
C LEU A 88 -7.35 7.82 -0.67
N ARG A 89 -7.55 8.61 -1.72
CA ARG A 89 -6.67 9.77 -1.99
C ARG A 89 -6.67 10.75 -0.83
N GLU A 90 -7.85 10.99 -0.28
CA GLU A 90 -7.98 11.87 0.89
C GLU A 90 -7.28 11.29 2.12
N TYR A 91 -7.49 10.01 2.40
CA TYR A 91 -6.86 9.34 3.54
C TYR A 91 -5.34 9.44 3.49
N ALA A 92 -4.75 9.16 2.33
CA ALA A 92 -3.29 9.13 2.15
C ALA A 92 -2.73 10.49 1.70
N GLN A 93 -3.56 11.52 1.58
CA GLN A 93 -3.17 12.85 1.13
C GLN A 93 -2.47 12.82 -0.22
N LEU A 94 -2.99 12.02 -1.14
CA LEU A 94 -2.41 11.85 -2.47
C LEU A 94 -2.93 12.93 -3.41
N ASP A 95 -2.02 13.85 -3.77
CA ASP A 95 -2.30 14.95 -4.68
C ASP A 95 -0.99 15.32 -5.37
N GLY A 96 -0.86 14.96 -6.63
CA GLY A 96 0.36 15.19 -7.39
C GLY A 96 1.35 14.05 -7.27
N GLU A 97 2.50 14.30 -6.68
CA GLU A 97 3.59 13.31 -6.64
C GLU A 97 3.36 12.21 -5.61
N ALA A 98 3.56 10.98 -6.04
CA ALA A 98 3.44 9.80 -5.17
C ALA A 98 4.71 8.96 -5.24
N HIS A 99 5.02 8.30 -4.12
CA HIS A 99 6.09 7.33 -4.02
C HIS A 99 5.49 5.94 -3.95
N ILE A 100 5.92 5.05 -4.85
CA ILE A 100 5.38 3.69 -4.95
C ILE A 100 6.51 2.70 -4.70
N ILE A 101 6.29 1.78 -3.78
CA ILE A 101 7.30 0.78 -3.44
C ILE A 101 6.68 -0.62 -3.29
N GLY A 102 7.36 -1.63 -3.83
CA GLY A 102 6.99 -3.02 -3.63
C GLY A 102 7.53 -3.54 -2.30
N MET A 103 6.67 -4.19 -1.53
CA MET A 103 6.97 -4.68 -0.18
C MET A 103 6.67 -6.18 -0.07
N ASP A 104 7.22 -7.00 -0.95
CA ASP A 104 7.05 -8.46 -0.99
C ASP A 104 5.59 -8.92 -1.11
N THR A 105 4.75 -8.65 -0.12
CA THR A 105 3.35 -9.11 -0.09
C THR A 105 2.37 -8.07 -0.64
N ASN A 106 2.82 -6.83 -0.83
CA ASN A 106 1.95 -5.74 -1.28
C ASN A 106 2.78 -4.60 -1.85
N LEU A 107 2.11 -3.67 -2.50
CA LEU A 107 2.71 -2.37 -2.83
C LEU A 107 2.23 -1.35 -1.81
N GLU A 108 3.06 -0.34 -1.56
CA GLU A 108 2.65 0.84 -0.80
C GLU A 108 2.66 2.04 -1.73
N ILE A 109 1.65 2.90 -1.58
CA ILE A 109 1.55 4.17 -2.30
C ILE A 109 1.50 5.28 -1.28
N TRP A 110 2.48 6.17 -1.33
CA TRP A 110 2.68 7.23 -0.35
C TRP A 110 2.65 8.61 -1.00
N ASN A 111 2.07 9.57 -0.29
CA ASN A 111 2.39 10.98 -0.54
C ASN A 111 3.89 11.15 -0.32
N THR A 112 4.58 11.84 -1.24
CA THR A 112 6.04 11.96 -1.20
C THR A 112 6.54 12.64 0.09
N GLU A 113 5.85 13.68 0.55
CA GLU A 113 6.24 14.37 1.79
C GLU A 113 6.06 13.47 3.02
N LEU A 114 4.98 12.71 3.07
CA LEU A 114 4.73 11.76 4.17
C LEU A 114 5.74 10.62 4.13
N TRP A 115 6.12 10.14 2.95
CA TRP A 115 7.18 9.15 2.78
C TRP A 115 8.49 9.66 3.35
N ASN A 116 8.87 10.88 2.99
CA ASN A 116 10.10 11.48 3.48
C ASN A 116 10.09 11.66 4.99
N ALA A 117 8.97 12.11 5.56
CA ALA A 117 8.81 12.27 7.00
C ALA A 117 8.89 10.93 7.75
N GLU A 118 8.25 9.90 7.22
CA GLU A 118 8.26 8.55 7.82
C GLU A 118 9.68 7.98 7.88
N ASN A 119 10.51 8.26 6.87
CA ASN A 119 11.85 7.70 6.76
C ASN A 119 12.97 8.64 7.22
N ALA A 120 12.64 9.84 7.69
CA ALA A 120 13.64 10.86 8.03
C ALA A 120 14.61 10.42 9.13
N GLU A 121 14.14 9.60 10.06
CA GLU A 121 14.98 9.10 11.16
C GLU A 121 15.80 7.86 10.77
N TYR A 122 15.52 7.27 9.63
CA TYR A 122 16.21 6.06 9.16
C TYR A 122 17.34 6.42 8.21
N THR A 123 18.50 6.74 8.80
CA THR A 123 19.72 6.98 8.03
C THR A 123 20.38 5.64 7.67
N PRO A 124 21.34 5.61 6.73
CA PRO A 124 22.10 4.39 6.46
C PRO A 124 22.72 3.79 7.74
N GLU A 125 23.16 4.62 8.65
CA GLU A 125 23.78 4.19 9.90
C GLU A 125 22.75 3.56 10.85
N SER A 126 21.58 4.15 10.98
CA SER A 126 20.53 3.57 11.82
C SER A 126 19.98 2.28 11.25
N ILE A 127 19.87 2.18 9.93
CA ILE A 127 19.48 0.93 9.26
C ILE A 127 20.56 -0.15 9.51
N ALA A 128 21.85 0.21 9.40
CA ALA A 128 22.94 -0.72 9.70
C ALA A 128 22.84 -1.29 11.11
N SER A 129 22.49 -0.45 12.08
CA SER A 129 22.30 -0.88 13.47
C SER A 129 21.16 -1.89 13.61
N ILE A 130 20.08 -1.72 12.86
CA ILE A 130 18.97 -2.68 12.85
C ILE A 130 19.39 -3.99 12.20
N VAL A 131 20.15 -3.92 11.10
CA VAL A 131 20.66 -5.10 10.38
C VAL A 131 21.58 -5.94 11.27
N GLU A 132 22.32 -5.33 12.19
CA GLU A 132 23.17 -6.05 13.15
C GLU A 132 22.37 -7.04 13.99
N GLU A 133 21.09 -6.79 14.24
CA GLU A 133 20.21 -7.69 15.00
C GLU A 133 19.98 -9.02 14.27
N LEU A 134 20.28 -9.08 12.98
CA LEU A 134 20.15 -10.30 12.18
C LEU A 134 21.33 -11.27 12.34
N ASN A 135 22.40 -10.85 12.97
CA ASN A 135 23.59 -11.69 13.22
C ASN A 135 24.20 -12.29 11.94
N PHE A 136 24.41 -11.45 10.96
CA PHE A 136 25.12 -11.90 9.76
C PHE A 136 26.57 -12.31 10.10
#